data_3a8251fc8d03a61151351adcd39eb040
#
_entry.id   3a8251fc8d03a61151351adcd39eb040
#
_cell.length_a   1.000
_cell.length_b   1.000
_cell.length_c   1.000
_cell.angle_alpha   90.00
_cell.angle_beta   90.00
_cell.angle_gamma   90.00
#
_symmetry.space_group_name_H-M   'P 1'
#
loop_
_entity.id
_entity.type
_entity.pdbx_description
1 polymer ?
#
loop_
_entity_poly.entity_id
_entity_poly.type
_entity_poly.pdbx_seq_one_letter_code
_entity_poly.pdbx_strand_id
1 'polypeptide(L)'
;MKLMLIEDEKKEQDKFKKLAEKMNDVTFVKITNSTEEGIKCLKGNDIDGVILDLELNSGIGNGFEFLEKLKITKLSKIPKIVVTTNVYSDSVYDYLHQNKVDFIFYKKQ
;
A
#
# COMPACT_ATOMS: atom_id res chain seq x y z
N MET A 1 -8.20 -13.88 -0.98
CA MET A 1 -7.16 -12.99 -0.45
C MET A 1 -7.73 -11.58 -0.32
N LYS A 2 -7.64 -11.03 0.85
CA LYS A 2 -8.17 -9.70 1.14
C LYS A 2 -7.07 -8.67 1.09
N LEU A 3 -7.21 -7.70 0.20
CA LEU A 3 -6.22 -6.66 -0.03
C LEU A 3 -6.77 -5.27 0.31
N MET A 4 -5.85 -4.37 0.59
CA MET A 4 -6.14 -2.95 0.72
C MET A 4 -5.25 -2.19 -0.23
N LEU A 5 -5.81 -1.18 -0.88
CA LEU A 5 -5.07 -0.33 -1.81
C LEU A 5 -5.05 1.10 -1.29
N ILE A 6 -3.85 1.66 -1.19
CA ILE A 6 -3.66 3.07 -0.85
C ILE A 6 -3.07 3.75 -2.08
N GLU A 7 -3.91 4.49 -2.78
CA GLU A 7 -3.60 5.07 -4.07
C GLU A 7 -4.52 6.26 -4.30
N ASP A 8 -4.01 7.40 -4.72
CA ASP A 8 -4.83 8.59 -4.89
C ASP A 8 -5.30 8.84 -6.32
N GLU A 9 -4.67 8.23 -7.32
CA GLU A 9 -5.09 8.41 -8.70
C GLU A 9 -6.25 7.47 -9.06
N LYS A 10 -7.37 8.05 -9.43
CA LYS A 10 -8.56 7.29 -9.81
C LYS A 10 -8.27 6.29 -10.93
N LYS A 11 -7.47 6.72 -11.90
CA LYS A 11 -7.09 5.88 -13.03
C LYS A 11 -6.34 4.63 -12.58
N GLU A 12 -5.42 4.80 -11.63
CA GLU A 12 -4.65 3.67 -11.09
C GLU A 12 -5.54 2.77 -10.23
N GLN A 13 -6.41 3.37 -9.44
CA GLN A 13 -7.38 2.60 -8.65
C GLN A 13 -8.23 1.71 -9.56
N ASP A 14 -8.69 2.25 -10.67
CA ASP A 14 -9.54 1.51 -11.61
C ASP A 14 -8.78 0.34 -12.26
N LYS A 15 -7.50 0.52 -12.54
CA LYS A 15 -6.68 -0.56 -13.07
C LYS A 15 -6.59 -1.73 -12.09
N PHE A 16 -6.36 -1.44 -10.81
CA PHE A 16 -6.29 -2.48 -9.81
C PHE A 16 -7.64 -3.18 -9.64
N LYS A 17 -8.73 -2.42 -9.66
CA LYS A 17 -10.08 -3.00 -9.56
C LYS A 17 -10.33 -3.98 -10.70
N LYS A 18 -9.96 -3.61 -11.93
CA LYS A 18 -10.16 -4.46 -13.08
C LYS A 18 -9.32 -5.73 -13.01
N LEU A 19 -8.09 -5.61 -12.51
CA LEU A 19 -7.25 -6.79 -12.33
C LEU A 19 -7.86 -7.74 -11.31
N ALA A 20 -8.38 -7.21 -10.22
CA ALA A 20 -9.00 -8.04 -9.18
C ALA A 20 -10.23 -8.77 -9.70
N GLU A 21 -11.02 -8.13 -10.59
CA GLU A 21 -12.19 -8.76 -11.18
C GLU A 21 -11.85 -10.00 -12.00
N LYS A 22 -10.65 -10.05 -12.53
CA LYS A 22 -10.19 -11.19 -13.33
C LYS A 22 -9.62 -12.31 -12.47
N MET A 23 -9.46 -12.08 -11.19
CA MET A 23 -8.87 -13.04 -10.25
C MET A 23 -9.93 -13.50 -9.27
N ASN A 24 -10.16 -14.80 -9.21
CA ASN A 24 -11.28 -15.34 -8.42
C ASN A 24 -11.08 -15.24 -6.92
N ASP A 25 -9.84 -15.11 -6.46
CA ASP A 25 -9.53 -15.17 -5.04
C ASP A 25 -9.01 -13.86 -4.45
N VAL A 26 -9.18 -12.76 -5.18
CA VAL A 26 -8.69 -11.44 -4.75
C VAL A 26 -9.85 -10.49 -4.55
N THR A 27 -9.90 -9.85 -3.38
CA THR A 27 -10.91 -8.86 -3.06
C THR A 27 -10.24 -7.64 -2.44
N PHE A 28 -10.54 -6.45 -2.96
CA PHE A 28 -10.12 -5.22 -2.31
C PHE A 28 -11.15 -4.84 -1.25
N VAL A 29 -10.77 -4.99 0.01
CA VAL A 29 -11.64 -4.65 1.14
C VAL A 29 -11.77 -3.13 1.27
N LYS A 30 -10.71 -2.41 0.93
CA LYS A 30 -10.68 -0.96 1.03
C LYS A 30 -9.77 -0.40 -0.04
N ILE A 31 -10.22 0.67 -0.68
CA ILE A 31 -9.40 1.49 -1.58
C ILE A 31 -9.50 2.91 -1.06
N THR A 32 -8.37 3.51 -0.74
CA THR A 32 -8.35 4.83 -0.12
C THR A 32 -7.12 5.61 -0.56
N ASN A 33 -7.18 6.93 -0.41
CA ASN A 33 -6.01 7.79 -0.59
C ASN A 33 -5.52 8.34 0.76
N SER A 34 -6.05 7.81 1.87
CA SER A 34 -5.76 8.34 3.20
C SER A 34 -4.99 7.34 4.04
N THR A 35 -3.86 7.79 4.58
CA THR A 35 -3.06 7.00 5.51
C THR A 35 -3.87 6.62 6.74
N GLU A 36 -4.62 7.58 7.30
CA GLU A 36 -5.43 7.31 8.49
C GLU A 36 -6.49 6.27 8.25
N GLU A 37 -7.19 6.37 7.13
CA GLU A 37 -8.21 5.39 6.80
C GLU A 37 -7.62 4.02 6.56
N GLY A 38 -6.42 3.97 5.97
CA GLY A 38 -5.73 2.71 5.77
C GLY A 38 -5.37 2.03 7.08
N ILE A 39 -4.81 2.76 8.01
CA ILE A 39 -4.47 2.22 9.34
C ILE A 39 -5.73 1.75 10.06
N LYS A 40 -6.79 2.54 10.00
CA LYS A 40 -8.07 2.19 10.63
C LYS A 40 -8.63 0.90 10.05
N CYS A 41 -8.54 0.75 8.74
CA CYS A 41 -9.00 -0.46 8.08
C CYS A 41 -8.22 -1.69 8.55
N LEU A 42 -6.90 -1.55 8.68
CA LEU A 42 -6.06 -2.66 9.17
C LEU A 42 -6.44 -3.09 10.58
N LYS A 43 -6.81 -2.13 11.42
CA LYS A 43 -7.20 -2.46 12.79
C LYS A 43 -8.51 -3.21 12.87
N GLY A 44 -9.42 -2.96 11.95
CA GLY A 44 -10.76 -3.52 11.98
C GLY A 44 -11.00 -4.70 11.07
N ASN A 45 -10.01 -5.10 10.28
CA ASN A 45 -10.18 -6.13 9.26
C ASN A 45 -8.98 -7.04 9.19
N ASP A 46 -9.22 -8.25 8.69
CA ASP A 46 -8.18 -9.23 8.47
C ASP A 46 -7.65 -9.06 7.05
N ILE A 47 -6.60 -8.25 6.90
CA ILE A 47 -6.04 -7.89 5.60
C ILE A 47 -4.80 -8.73 5.33
N ASP A 48 -4.76 -9.38 4.17
CA ASP A 48 -3.63 -10.21 3.76
C ASP A 48 -2.49 -9.40 3.17
N GLY A 49 -2.82 -8.34 2.44
CA GLY A 49 -1.79 -7.53 1.80
C GLY A 49 -2.23 -6.10 1.58
N VAL A 50 -1.24 -5.21 1.55
CA VAL A 50 -1.45 -3.78 1.27
C VAL A 50 -0.63 -3.41 0.05
N ILE A 51 -1.28 -2.75 -0.91
CA ILE A 51 -0.58 -2.14 -2.03
C ILE A 51 -0.54 -0.65 -1.73
N LEU A 52 0.65 -0.11 -1.59
CA LEU A 52 0.87 1.26 -1.15
C LEU A 52 1.59 2.07 -2.22
N ASP A 53 0.93 3.13 -2.69
CA ASP A 53 1.59 4.10 -3.55
C ASP A 53 2.43 5.01 -2.66
N LEU A 54 3.73 5.05 -2.92
CA LEU A 54 4.63 5.85 -2.10
C LEU A 54 4.42 7.34 -2.33
N GLU A 55 4.07 7.73 -3.55
CA GLU A 55 3.84 9.14 -3.91
C GLU A 55 2.36 9.46 -3.92
N LEU A 56 1.78 9.64 -2.73
CA LEU A 56 0.40 10.08 -2.63
C LEU A 56 0.31 11.58 -2.91
N ASN A 57 -0.87 12.02 -3.28
CA ASN A 57 -1.10 13.35 -3.83
C ASN A 57 -0.73 14.52 -2.90
N SER A 58 -0.81 14.34 -1.61
CA SER A 58 -0.42 15.40 -0.68
C SER A 58 1.10 15.55 -0.56
N GLY A 59 1.82 14.96 -1.50
CA GLY A 59 3.26 15.13 -1.63
C GLY A 59 4.01 13.84 -1.33
N ILE A 60 5.30 13.89 -1.64
CA ILE A 60 6.20 12.81 -1.31
C ILE A 60 6.25 12.72 0.20
N GLY A 61 5.89 11.62 0.75
CA GLY A 61 5.96 11.45 2.19
C GLY A 61 4.77 10.77 2.79
N ASN A 62 3.63 10.80 2.11
CA ASN A 62 2.44 10.16 2.67
C ASN A 62 2.56 8.65 2.72
N GLY A 63 3.21 8.05 1.72
CA GLY A 63 3.50 6.62 1.78
C GLY A 63 4.46 6.29 2.91
N PHE A 64 5.47 7.13 3.10
CA PHE A 64 6.39 6.97 4.23
C PHE A 64 5.65 7.11 5.55
N GLU A 65 4.73 8.07 5.64
CA GLU A 65 3.93 8.28 6.84
C GLU A 65 3.11 7.04 7.19
N PHE A 66 2.53 6.39 6.19
CA PHE A 66 1.81 5.15 6.41
C PHE A 66 2.72 4.09 7.03
N LEU A 67 3.91 3.92 6.48
CA LEU A 67 4.86 2.92 6.98
C LEU A 67 5.31 3.24 8.40
N GLU A 68 5.52 4.53 8.72
CA GLU A 68 5.88 4.92 10.07
C GLU A 68 4.76 4.63 11.07
N LYS A 69 3.53 4.92 10.69
CA LYS A 69 2.38 4.64 11.56
C LYS A 69 2.16 3.15 11.72
N LEU A 70 2.41 2.38 10.67
CA LEU A 70 2.25 0.94 10.72
C LEU A 70 3.19 0.31 11.75
N LYS A 71 4.41 0.84 11.88
CA LYS A 71 5.38 0.33 12.85
C LYS A 71 4.88 0.37 14.27
N ILE A 72 4.12 1.40 14.63
CA ILE A 72 3.65 1.60 16.00
C ILE A 72 2.23 1.09 16.21
N THR A 73 1.63 0.53 15.18
CA THR A 73 0.27 0.00 15.26
C THR A 73 0.32 -1.48 15.58
N LYS A 74 -0.38 -1.89 16.62
CA LYS A 74 -0.47 -3.31 16.98
C LYS A 74 -1.56 -3.96 16.16
N LEU A 75 -1.18 -4.98 15.41
CA LEU A 75 -2.10 -5.74 14.57
C LEU A 75 -2.00 -7.20 14.94
N SER A 76 -3.16 -7.88 14.97
CA SER A 76 -3.19 -9.32 15.21
C SER A 76 -2.62 -10.09 14.01
N LYS A 77 -2.70 -9.49 12.83
CA LYS A 77 -2.15 -10.06 11.60
C LYS A 77 -1.36 -8.98 10.87
N ILE A 78 -0.11 -9.30 10.54
CA ILE A 78 0.75 -8.37 9.83
C ILE A 78 0.60 -8.63 8.32
N PRO A 79 0.09 -7.67 7.56
CA PRO A 79 -0.11 -7.88 6.12
C PRO A 79 1.22 -7.83 5.38
N LYS A 80 1.26 -8.45 4.21
CA LYS A 80 2.36 -8.24 3.27
C LYS A 80 2.24 -6.83 2.70
N ILE A 81 3.38 -6.17 2.49
CA ILE A 81 3.41 -4.79 1.99
C ILE A 81 4.07 -4.77 0.62
N VAL A 82 3.33 -4.26 -0.35
CA VAL A 82 3.83 -4.03 -1.70
C VAL A 82 3.81 -2.53 -1.95
N VAL A 83 4.96 -1.96 -2.24
CA VAL A 83 5.06 -0.52 -2.53
C VAL A 83 5.16 -0.32 -4.03
N THR A 84 4.41 0.65 -4.55
CA THR A 84 4.57 1.10 -5.94
C THR A 84 5.12 2.51 -5.90
N THR A 85 6.08 2.81 -6.78
CA THR A 85 6.75 4.11 -6.74
C THR A 85 7.35 4.45 -8.10
N ASN A 86 7.46 5.76 -8.38
CA ASN A 86 8.22 6.26 -9.52
C ASN A 86 9.65 6.63 -9.12
N VAL A 87 9.93 6.65 -7.83
CA VAL A 87 11.23 7.07 -7.32
C VAL A 87 12.21 5.91 -7.34
N TYR A 88 13.29 6.05 -8.07
CA TYR A 88 14.35 5.06 -8.13
C TYR A 88 15.59 5.64 -7.46
N SER A 89 15.79 5.28 -6.21
CA SER A 89 16.84 5.84 -5.37
C SER A 89 17.31 4.79 -4.38
N ASP A 90 18.63 4.68 -4.21
CA ASP A 90 19.20 3.71 -3.27
C ASP A 90 18.77 3.99 -1.84
N SER A 91 18.68 5.25 -1.46
CA SER A 91 18.29 5.59 -0.10
C SER A 91 16.82 5.24 0.17
N VAL A 92 15.96 5.43 -0.80
CA VAL A 92 14.55 5.05 -0.68
C VAL A 92 14.44 3.53 -0.63
N TYR A 93 15.16 2.84 -1.49
CA TYR A 93 15.16 1.38 -1.50
C TYR A 93 15.58 0.83 -0.14
N ASP A 94 16.68 1.36 0.42
CA ASP A 94 17.17 0.92 1.72
C ASP A 94 16.16 1.18 2.82
N TYR A 95 15.51 2.35 2.79
CA TYR A 95 14.48 2.68 3.77
C TYR A 95 13.34 1.67 3.71
N LEU A 96 12.84 1.37 2.52
CA LEU A 96 11.73 0.45 2.35
C LEU A 96 12.10 -0.96 2.82
N HIS A 97 13.30 -1.39 2.49
CA HIS A 97 13.78 -2.70 2.91
C HIS A 97 13.88 -2.80 4.42
N GLN A 98 14.40 -1.75 5.07
CA GLN A 98 14.52 -1.72 6.53
C GLN A 98 13.17 -1.68 7.22
N ASN A 99 12.13 -1.20 6.54
CA ASN A 99 10.79 -1.09 7.10
C ASN A 99 9.89 -2.25 6.71
N LYS A 100 10.49 -3.38 6.35
CA LYS A 100 9.79 -4.66 6.13
C LYS A 100 8.79 -4.63 4.99
N VAL A 101 9.09 -3.83 3.97
CA VAL A 101 8.33 -3.88 2.73
C VAL A 101 8.72 -5.16 2.01
N ASP A 102 7.74 -5.93 1.59
CA ASP A 102 7.99 -7.24 0.97
C ASP A 102 8.36 -7.14 -0.50
N PHE A 103 7.73 -6.23 -1.24
CA PHE A 103 7.99 -6.06 -2.67
C PHE A 103 7.94 -4.59 -3.05
N ILE A 104 8.77 -4.21 -4.02
CA ILE A 104 8.80 -2.84 -4.55
C ILE A 104 8.62 -2.94 -6.06
N PHE A 105 7.62 -2.23 -6.58
CA PHE A 105 7.39 -2.13 -8.02
C PHE A 105 7.61 -0.69 -8.46
N TYR A 106 8.44 -0.52 -9.48
CA TYR A 106 8.68 0.80 -10.07
C TYR A 106 7.69 0.99 -11.21
N LYS A 107 6.91 2.09 -11.13
CA LYS A 107 5.80 2.31 -12.06
C LYS A 107 6.27 2.56 -13.49
N LYS A 108 7.44 3.17 -13.65
CA LYS A 108 8.01 3.43 -14.97
C LYS A 108 9.24 2.59 -15.17
N GLN A 109 9.19 1.84 -16.24
CA GLN A 109 10.28 0.95 -16.62
C GLN A 109 10.88 1.37 -17.94
#